data_a1db849487a5943dc070df4b217e6f41
#
_entry.id   a1db849487a5943dc070df4b217e6f41
#
_cell.length_a   1.000
_cell.length_b   1.000
_cell.length_c   1.000
_cell.angle_alpha   90.00
_cell.angle_beta   90.00
_cell.angle_gamma   90.00
#
_symmetry.space_group_name_H-M   'P 1'
#
loop_
_entity.id
_entity.type
_entity.pdbx_description
1 polymer ?
#
loop_
_entity_poly.entity_id
_entity_poly.type
_entity_poly.pdbx_seq_one_letter_code
_entity_poly.pdbx_strand_id
1 'polypeptide(L)'
;RLLGDFVDDCWARGYYAGILGPVQWGKSLVIVEGRLLWEIGRDPNLRARIVSGSDDESVKRVMTIKRYIESGDPSSPTYDRTMPEFRDVFPRCVPAPGEPWADHKIHVKRTSPGRDPTLEASPVIGIRAGASHDILVFDDPVTAHNTIYNPGLRLKVYESIGFWLQRLQPQTRVLMVGFRHHVQDAYALLMTEGGERWRWLVVRVSDDCARLEARIESQATMRDRSRR
;
A
#
# COMPACT_ATOMS: atom_id res chain seq x y z
N ARG A 1 -2.59 0.38 -16.55
CA ARG A 1 -3.64 1.41 -16.68
C ARG A 1 -4.82 1.08 -15.78
N LEU A 2 -5.54 -0.06 -15.99
CA LEU A 2 -6.74 -0.44 -15.22
C LEU A 2 -6.58 -0.27 -13.69
N LEU A 3 -5.47 -0.73 -13.10
CA LEU A 3 -5.25 -0.66 -11.66
C LEU A 3 -5.09 0.78 -11.16
N GLY A 4 -4.36 1.60 -11.91
CA GLY A 4 -4.19 3.03 -11.60
C GLY A 4 -5.50 3.79 -11.69
N ASP A 5 -6.22 3.63 -12.79
CA ASP A 5 -7.52 4.27 -13.02
C ASP A 5 -8.54 3.90 -11.92
N PHE A 6 -8.53 2.63 -11.46
CA PHE A 6 -9.37 2.18 -10.34
C PHE A 6 -9.01 2.88 -9.01
N VAL A 7 -7.73 3.00 -8.69
CA VAL A 7 -7.28 3.68 -7.46
C VAL A 7 -7.65 5.16 -7.52
N ASP A 8 -7.44 5.81 -8.67
CA ASP A 8 -7.78 7.22 -8.87
C ASP A 8 -9.27 7.48 -8.70
N ASP A 9 -10.13 6.64 -9.30
CA ASP A 9 -11.58 6.76 -9.15
C ASP A 9 -12.03 6.56 -7.69
N CYS A 10 -11.48 5.55 -6.99
CA CYS A 10 -11.77 5.33 -5.58
C CYS A 10 -11.41 6.55 -4.73
N TRP A 11 -10.20 7.05 -4.86
CA TRP A 11 -9.71 8.16 -4.05
C TRP A 11 -10.43 9.47 -4.37
N ALA A 12 -10.74 9.74 -5.63
CA ALA A 12 -11.51 10.92 -6.03
C ALA A 12 -12.91 10.96 -5.41
N ARG A 13 -13.51 9.79 -5.14
CA ARG A 13 -14.82 9.64 -4.52
C ARG A 13 -14.79 9.42 -3.01
N GLY A 14 -13.61 9.45 -2.37
CA GLY A 14 -13.44 9.21 -0.93
C GLY A 14 -13.58 7.74 -0.50
N TYR A 15 -13.42 6.80 -1.44
CA TYR A 15 -13.41 5.37 -1.15
C TYR A 15 -12.00 4.84 -0.86
N TYR A 16 -11.92 3.76 -0.10
CA TYR A 16 -10.75 2.96 0.07
C TYR A 16 -10.61 1.98 -1.10
N ALA A 17 -9.43 1.91 -1.71
CA ALA A 17 -9.17 1.03 -2.84
C ALA A 17 -8.58 -0.30 -2.35
N GLY A 18 -9.25 -1.41 -2.64
CA GLY A 18 -8.76 -2.76 -2.41
C GLY A 18 -8.47 -3.47 -3.73
N ILE A 19 -7.31 -4.06 -3.89
CA ILE A 19 -6.92 -4.81 -5.09
C ILE A 19 -6.47 -6.20 -4.68
N LEU A 20 -7.21 -7.22 -5.10
CA LEU A 20 -6.84 -8.61 -4.91
C LEU A 20 -6.51 -9.24 -6.26
N GLY A 21 -5.36 -9.88 -6.36
CA GLY A 21 -4.93 -10.49 -7.61
C GLY A 21 -3.84 -11.54 -7.40
N PRO A 22 -3.48 -12.28 -8.45
CA PRO A 22 -2.51 -13.37 -8.39
C PRO A 22 -1.17 -12.93 -7.79
N VAL A 23 -0.45 -13.87 -7.18
CA VAL A 23 0.94 -13.66 -6.74
C VAL A 23 1.85 -13.43 -7.95
N GLN A 24 2.97 -12.72 -7.75
CA GLN A 24 3.98 -12.43 -8.79
C GLN A 24 3.46 -11.64 -10.00
N TRP A 25 2.31 -11.01 -9.89
CA TRP A 25 1.73 -10.19 -10.96
C TRP A 25 2.22 -8.72 -10.95
N GLY A 26 3.26 -8.43 -10.19
CA GLY A 26 3.84 -7.08 -10.13
C GLY A 26 3.00 -6.04 -9.39
N LYS A 27 1.97 -6.46 -8.62
CA LYS A 27 1.08 -5.55 -7.88
C LYS A 27 1.84 -4.58 -6.99
N SER A 28 2.72 -5.10 -6.14
CA SER A 28 3.47 -4.28 -5.19
C SER A 28 4.41 -3.31 -5.90
N LEU A 29 5.08 -3.75 -6.97
CA LEU A 29 5.96 -2.88 -7.75
C LEU A 29 5.20 -1.73 -8.41
N VAL A 30 4.10 -2.02 -9.10
CA VAL A 30 3.40 -1.01 -9.91
C VAL A 30 2.45 -0.16 -9.07
N ILE A 31 1.65 -0.79 -8.20
CA ILE A 31 0.54 -0.13 -7.51
C ILE A 31 0.93 0.36 -6.11
N VAL A 32 1.91 -0.26 -5.45
CA VAL A 32 2.40 0.23 -4.16
C VAL A 32 3.60 1.14 -4.36
N GLU A 33 4.71 0.60 -4.86
CA GLU A 33 5.98 1.34 -4.98
C GLU A 33 5.88 2.45 -6.05
N GLY A 34 5.44 2.11 -7.25
CA GLY A 34 5.28 3.07 -8.34
C GLY A 34 4.26 4.17 -8.02
N ARG A 35 3.14 3.82 -7.38
CA ARG A 35 2.14 4.80 -6.95
C ARG A 35 2.69 5.73 -5.88
N LEU A 36 3.36 5.22 -4.86
CA LEU A 36 3.94 6.06 -3.80
C LEU A 36 5.05 6.96 -4.33
N LEU A 37 5.91 6.46 -5.23
CA LEU A 37 6.90 7.29 -5.91
C LEU A 37 6.25 8.45 -6.66
N TRP A 38 5.17 8.18 -7.40
CA TRP A 38 4.41 9.21 -8.12
C TRP A 38 3.81 10.25 -7.17
N GLU A 39 3.16 9.82 -6.09
CA GLU A 39 2.52 10.73 -5.13
C GLU A 39 3.54 11.58 -4.38
N ILE A 40 4.64 10.97 -3.90
CA ILE A 40 5.74 11.67 -3.21
C ILE A 40 6.44 12.64 -4.15
N GLY A 41 6.65 12.25 -5.40
CA GLY A 41 7.28 13.12 -6.41
C GLY A 41 6.46 14.36 -6.72
N ARG A 42 5.13 14.24 -6.76
CA ARG A 42 4.20 15.35 -7.00
C ARG A 42 4.04 16.26 -5.77
N ASP A 43 4.01 15.67 -4.59
CA ASP A 43 3.89 16.40 -3.33
C ASP A 43 4.90 15.89 -2.28
N PRO A 44 6.04 16.55 -2.15
CA PRO A 44 7.05 16.17 -1.15
C PRO A 44 6.60 16.41 0.30
N ASN A 45 5.50 17.11 0.54
CA ASN A 45 4.94 17.30 1.89
C ASN A 45 4.10 16.10 2.34
N LEU A 46 3.79 15.19 1.43
CA LEU A 46 3.00 14.00 1.67
C LEU A 46 3.62 13.12 2.76
N ARG A 47 2.74 12.52 3.58
CA ARG A 47 3.09 11.54 4.60
C ARG A 47 2.41 10.22 4.25
N ALA A 48 3.21 9.19 4.03
CA ALA A 48 2.70 7.88 3.68
C ALA A 48 3.20 6.82 4.66
N ARG A 49 2.42 5.75 4.80
CA ARG A 49 2.83 4.56 5.53
C ARG A 49 2.53 3.31 4.73
N ILE A 50 3.50 2.39 4.73
CA ILE A 50 3.31 1.04 4.20
C ILE A 50 3.18 0.09 5.38
N VAL A 51 2.11 -0.71 5.36
CA VAL A 51 1.80 -1.72 6.36
C VAL A 51 1.77 -3.08 5.67
N SER A 52 2.62 -4.01 6.10
CA SER A 52 2.70 -5.36 5.51
C SER A 52 2.50 -6.45 6.56
N GLY A 53 2.41 -7.69 6.13
CA GLY A 53 2.24 -8.85 7.01
C GLY A 53 3.39 -9.03 8.01
N SER A 54 4.58 -8.51 7.71
CA SER A 54 5.74 -8.45 8.61
C SER A 54 6.47 -7.11 8.50
N ASP A 55 7.30 -6.79 9.48
CA ASP A 55 8.15 -5.59 9.46
C ASP A 55 9.14 -5.64 8.29
N ASP A 56 9.79 -6.79 8.08
CA ASP A 56 10.77 -6.99 7.01
C ASP A 56 10.19 -6.71 5.62
N GLU A 57 8.96 -7.13 5.35
CA GLU A 57 8.32 -6.90 4.06
C GLU A 57 8.01 -5.40 3.84
N SER A 58 7.51 -4.72 4.87
CA SER A 58 7.25 -3.28 4.77
C SER A 58 8.55 -2.47 4.61
N VAL A 59 9.62 -2.86 5.31
CA VAL A 59 10.95 -2.25 5.18
C VAL A 59 11.52 -2.43 3.78
N LYS A 60 11.42 -3.62 3.18
CA LYS A 60 11.85 -3.85 1.78
C LYS A 60 11.19 -2.88 0.81
N ARG A 61 9.89 -2.57 0.98
CA ARG A 61 9.18 -1.60 0.12
C ARG A 61 9.74 -0.19 0.28
N VAL A 62 9.99 0.24 1.52
CA VAL A 62 10.60 1.55 1.77
C VAL A 62 12.00 1.61 1.18
N MET A 63 12.82 0.55 1.32
CA MET A 63 14.15 0.47 0.71
C MET A 63 14.11 0.57 -0.82
N THR A 64 13.15 -0.06 -1.48
CA THR A 64 12.98 0.03 -2.93
C THR A 64 12.67 1.47 -3.34
N ILE A 65 11.71 2.11 -2.70
CA ILE A 65 11.34 3.51 -2.97
C ILE A 65 12.53 4.45 -2.71
N LYS A 66 13.25 4.24 -1.59
CA LYS A 66 14.47 4.97 -1.25
C LYS A 66 15.50 4.90 -2.37
N ARG A 67 15.78 3.69 -2.91
CA ARG A 67 16.72 3.49 -4.01
C ARG A 67 16.31 4.24 -5.27
N TYR A 68 15.04 4.26 -5.63
CA TYR A 68 14.54 5.03 -6.78
C TYR A 68 14.77 6.54 -6.60
N ILE A 69 14.55 7.07 -5.40
CA ILE A 69 14.79 8.49 -5.10
C ILE A 69 16.29 8.80 -5.15
N GLU A 70 17.15 7.87 -4.70
CA GLU A 70 18.61 8.00 -4.72
C GLU A 70 19.22 7.80 -6.11
N SER A 71 18.60 6.99 -6.99
CA SER A 71 19.19 6.56 -8.27
C SER A 71 19.56 7.71 -9.20
N GLY A 72 18.85 8.84 -9.12
CA GLY A 72 19.20 10.04 -9.87
C GLY A 72 20.27 10.93 -9.22
N ASP A 73 20.91 10.52 -8.12
CA ASP A 73 21.97 11.27 -7.46
C ASP A 73 23.36 10.71 -7.78
N PRO A 74 24.16 11.37 -8.62
CA PRO A 74 25.52 10.91 -8.92
C PRO A 74 26.44 10.77 -7.71
N SER A 75 26.11 11.42 -6.59
CA SER A 75 26.87 11.32 -5.33
C SER A 75 26.40 10.15 -4.46
N SER A 76 25.27 9.51 -4.79
CA SER A 76 24.75 8.36 -4.03
C SER A 76 25.55 7.09 -4.30
N PRO A 77 25.88 6.30 -3.26
CA PRO A 77 26.49 4.97 -3.45
C PRO A 77 25.63 4.00 -4.27
N THR A 78 24.32 4.27 -4.37
CA THR A 78 23.34 3.45 -5.11
C THR A 78 23.03 4.01 -6.49
N TYR A 79 23.77 5.04 -6.95
CA TYR A 79 23.59 5.64 -8.26
C TYR A 79 23.79 4.61 -9.39
N ASP A 80 22.76 4.46 -10.21
CA ASP A 80 22.76 3.57 -11.37
C ASP A 80 22.28 4.32 -12.61
N ARG A 81 23.17 4.59 -13.55
CA ARG A 81 22.85 5.27 -14.82
C ARG A 81 21.87 4.51 -15.71
N THR A 82 21.65 3.22 -15.44
CA THR A 82 20.71 2.40 -16.23
C THR A 82 19.29 2.47 -15.71
N MET A 83 19.08 3.00 -14.49
CA MET A 83 17.75 3.20 -13.92
C MET A 83 17.11 4.47 -14.48
N PRO A 84 15.79 4.48 -14.73
CA PRO A 84 15.08 5.69 -15.09
C PRO A 84 15.31 6.75 -14.01
N GLU A 85 15.76 7.93 -14.43
CA GLU A 85 16.11 8.99 -13.49
C GLU A 85 14.82 9.58 -12.88
N PHE A 86 14.46 9.12 -11.69
CA PHE A 86 13.33 9.64 -10.94
C PHE A 86 13.43 11.17 -10.76
N ARG A 87 14.65 11.69 -10.59
CA ARG A 87 14.92 13.13 -10.47
C ARG A 87 14.71 13.92 -11.75
N ASP A 88 14.76 13.31 -12.92
CA ASP A 88 14.42 14.00 -14.17
C ASP A 88 12.94 14.39 -14.20
N VAL A 89 12.11 13.51 -13.67
CA VAL A 89 10.66 13.76 -13.56
C VAL A 89 10.33 14.60 -12.34
N PHE A 90 10.99 14.36 -11.21
CA PHE A 90 10.72 14.99 -9.91
C PHE A 90 11.99 15.60 -9.27
N PRO A 91 12.55 16.67 -9.86
CA PRO A 91 13.85 17.22 -9.44
C PRO A 91 13.87 17.78 -8.01
N ARG A 92 12.71 18.05 -7.41
CA ARG A 92 12.59 18.54 -6.04
C ARG A 92 12.48 17.42 -5.00
N CYS A 93 12.26 16.19 -5.41
CA CYS A 93 12.13 15.05 -4.51
C CYS A 93 13.52 14.49 -4.18
N VAL A 94 14.17 15.10 -3.19
CA VAL A 94 15.52 14.75 -2.72
C VAL A 94 15.50 14.46 -1.23
N PRO A 95 16.47 13.69 -0.67
CA PRO A 95 16.61 13.49 0.76
C PRO A 95 16.65 14.80 1.52
N ALA A 96 15.98 14.88 2.67
CA ALA A 96 16.00 16.06 3.53
C ALA A 96 17.32 16.12 4.31
N PRO A 97 18.11 17.21 4.21
CA PRO A 97 19.36 17.33 4.95
C PRO A 97 19.14 17.28 6.47
N GLY A 98 19.90 16.45 7.18
CA GLY A 98 19.84 16.31 8.63
C GLY A 98 18.66 15.49 9.18
N GLU A 99 17.75 15.03 8.32
CA GLU A 99 16.63 14.19 8.70
C GLU A 99 16.94 12.69 8.49
N PRO A 100 16.26 11.79 9.20
CA PRO A 100 16.46 10.36 9.04
C PRO A 100 16.23 9.87 7.59
N TRP A 101 17.23 9.16 7.04
CA TRP A 101 17.18 8.50 5.74
C TRP A 101 17.49 7.01 5.92
N ALA A 102 16.64 6.33 6.72
CA ALA A 102 16.83 4.96 7.14
C ALA A 102 15.98 3.99 6.30
N ASP A 103 16.26 2.69 6.40
CA ASP A 103 15.57 1.67 5.60
C ASP A 103 14.10 1.51 5.96
N HIS A 104 13.71 1.87 7.17
CA HIS A 104 12.33 1.78 7.65
C HIS A 104 11.58 3.13 7.62
N LYS A 105 12.28 4.27 7.41
CA LYS A 105 11.66 5.58 7.26
C LYS A 105 12.56 6.56 6.52
N ILE A 106 11.95 7.38 5.69
CA ILE A 106 12.64 8.40 4.90
C ILE A 106 11.94 9.76 5.00
N HIS A 107 12.73 10.82 4.93
CA HIS A 107 12.26 12.19 4.83
C HIS A 107 12.78 12.83 3.55
N VAL A 108 11.91 13.23 2.63
CA VAL A 108 12.28 14.07 1.49
C VAL A 108 12.22 15.54 1.90
N LYS A 109 12.97 16.38 1.18
CA LYS A 109 12.98 17.83 1.40
C LYS A 109 11.59 18.40 1.13
N ARG A 110 10.97 18.92 2.19
CA ARG A 110 9.62 19.52 2.17
C ARG A 110 9.66 21.01 1.91
N THR A 111 8.54 21.54 1.46
CA THR A 111 8.29 22.98 1.33
C THR A 111 7.62 23.56 2.56
N SER A 112 7.01 22.72 3.40
CA SER A 112 6.39 23.10 4.68
C SER A 112 6.97 22.29 5.85
N PRO A 113 7.08 22.86 7.06
CA PRO A 113 7.51 22.12 8.24
C PRO A 113 6.60 20.93 8.52
N GLY A 114 7.18 19.79 8.91
CA GLY A 114 6.40 18.60 9.28
C GLY A 114 7.24 17.65 10.11
N ARG A 115 6.67 17.12 11.19
CA ARG A 115 7.34 16.22 12.12
C ARG A 115 7.38 14.77 11.60
N ASP A 116 6.30 14.35 10.91
CA ASP A 116 6.15 12.95 10.51
C ASP A 116 6.97 12.64 9.25
N PRO A 117 7.47 11.40 9.08
CA PRO A 117 8.25 11.02 7.91
C PRO A 117 7.43 11.14 6.61
N THR A 118 8.13 11.26 5.49
CA THR A 118 7.49 11.17 4.16
C THR A 118 7.00 9.77 3.89
N LEU A 119 7.79 8.76 4.27
CA LEU A 119 7.39 7.36 4.15
C LEU A 119 7.93 6.56 5.33
N GLU A 120 7.10 5.69 5.89
CA GLU A 120 7.45 4.84 7.02
C GLU A 120 6.88 3.42 6.85
N ALA A 121 7.67 2.42 7.27
CA ALA A 121 7.29 1.01 7.30
C ALA A 121 6.66 0.61 8.64
N SER A 122 5.71 -0.31 8.62
CA SER A 122 5.13 -0.92 9.83
C SER A 122 4.59 -2.32 9.56
N PRO A 123 4.63 -3.22 10.54
CA PRO A 123 3.90 -4.48 10.46
C PRO A 123 2.40 -4.25 10.68
N VAL A 124 1.55 -5.14 10.15
CA VAL A 124 0.10 -5.06 10.36
C VAL A 124 -0.27 -5.31 11.82
N ILE A 125 0.39 -6.23 12.48
CA ILE A 125 0.26 -6.49 13.92
C ILE A 125 1.41 -5.78 14.64
N GLY A 126 1.14 -5.06 15.72
CA GLY A 126 2.15 -4.30 16.45
C GLY A 126 2.16 -2.81 16.07
N ILE A 127 1.00 -2.19 16.11
CA ILE A 127 0.79 -0.80 15.70
C ILE A 127 1.69 0.17 16.44
N ARG A 128 2.54 0.88 15.68
CA ARG A 128 3.30 2.03 16.22
C ARG A 128 2.40 3.27 16.21
N ALA A 129 2.08 3.77 17.40
CA ALA A 129 1.22 4.93 17.55
C ALA A 129 1.96 6.24 17.17
N GLY A 130 1.24 7.24 16.71
CA GLY A 130 1.64 8.65 16.84
C GLY A 130 1.96 9.43 15.58
N ALA A 131 1.87 8.87 14.37
CA ALA A 131 2.05 9.65 13.15
C ALA A 131 0.73 9.80 12.37
N SER A 132 0.51 10.98 11.79
CA SER A 132 -0.59 11.21 10.85
C SER A 132 -0.15 10.85 9.44
N HIS A 133 -1.06 10.31 8.63
CA HIS A 133 -0.79 9.92 7.27
C HIS A 133 -1.81 10.51 6.29
N ASP A 134 -1.32 10.93 5.13
CA ASP A 134 -2.15 11.36 4.01
C ASP A 134 -2.47 10.16 3.10
N ILE A 135 -1.57 9.15 3.09
CA ILE A 135 -1.78 7.87 2.41
C ILE A 135 -1.40 6.71 3.35
N LEU A 136 -2.29 5.74 3.47
CA LEU A 136 -2.03 4.46 4.12
C LEU A 136 -2.11 3.33 3.09
N VAL A 137 -1.03 2.58 2.93
CA VAL A 137 -0.97 1.44 2.03
C VAL A 137 -0.80 0.15 2.82
N PHE A 138 -1.69 -0.80 2.60
CA PHE A 138 -1.54 -2.17 3.04
C PHE A 138 -1.00 -3.01 1.87
N ASP A 139 0.22 -3.51 1.97
CA ASP A 139 0.84 -4.38 0.99
C ASP A 139 1.00 -5.80 1.56
N ASP A 140 0.21 -6.73 1.04
CA ASP A 140 0.12 -8.11 1.51
C ASP A 140 0.04 -8.24 3.05
N PRO A 141 -0.91 -7.54 3.74
CA PRO A 141 -1.07 -7.65 5.19
C PRO A 141 -1.49 -9.04 5.64
N VAL A 142 -2.15 -9.79 4.76
CA VAL A 142 -2.54 -11.20 4.94
C VAL A 142 -1.51 -12.08 4.23
N THR A 143 -0.91 -13.00 4.98
CA THR A 143 0.14 -13.90 4.50
C THR A 143 -0.21 -15.35 4.84
N ALA A 144 0.48 -16.32 4.23
CA ALA A 144 0.34 -17.72 4.62
C ALA A 144 0.69 -17.92 6.11
N HIS A 145 1.67 -17.18 6.63
CA HIS A 145 2.10 -17.27 8.03
C HIS A 145 0.97 -16.90 8.99
N ASN A 146 0.30 -15.76 8.78
CA ASN A 146 -0.75 -15.26 9.68
C ASN A 146 -2.15 -15.77 9.33
N THR A 147 -2.28 -16.69 8.38
CA THR A 147 -3.58 -17.20 7.91
C THR A 147 -3.66 -18.73 7.87
N ILE A 148 -2.66 -19.39 7.26
CA ILE A 148 -2.65 -20.85 7.09
C ILE A 148 -1.89 -21.50 8.25
N TYR A 149 -0.65 -21.07 8.48
CA TYR A 149 0.21 -21.69 9.50
C TYR A 149 -0.20 -21.30 10.93
N ASN A 150 -0.80 -20.12 11.09
CA ASN A 150 -1.32 -19.64 12.39
C ASN A 150 -2.77 -19.15 12.24
N PRO A 151 -3.76 -20.05 12.17
CA PRO A 151 -5.16 -19.70 11.96
C PRO A 151 -5.74 -18.73 13.01
N GLY A 152 -5.24 -18.79 14.26
CA GLY A 152 -5.64 -17.87 15.34
C GLY A 152 -5.27 -16.40 15.09
N LEU A 153 -4.35 -16.13 14.15
CA LEU A 153 -4.00 -14.75 13.78
C LEU A 153 -4.95 -14.12 12.76
N ARG A 154 -5.85 -14.88 12.11
CA ARG A 154 -6.77 -14.34 11.08
C ARG A 154 -7.60 -13.18 11.59
N LEU A 155 -8.28 -13.39 12.72
CA LEU A 155 -9.09 -12.36 13.36
C LEU A 155 -8.23 -11.19 13.84
N LYS A 156 -7.07 -11.49 14.43
CA LYS A 156 -6.13 -10.46 14.91
C LYS A 156 -5.62 -9.55 13.78
N VAL A 157 -5.38 -10.09 12.58
CA VAL A 157 -5.03 -9.29 11.40
C VAL A 157 -6.18 -8.37 11.01
N TYR A 158 -7.41 -8.89 10.95
CA TYR A 158 -8.60 -8.10 10.67
C TYR A 158 -8.81 -6.96 11.67
N GLU A 159 -8.75 -7.27 12.97
CA GLU A 159 -8.86 -6.28 14.06
C GLU A 159 -7.74 -5.24 13.97
N SER A 160 -6.50 -5.66 13.68
CA SER A 160 -5.36 -4.76 13.52
C SER A 160 -5.57 -3.79 12.34
N ILE A 161 -6.08 -4.27 11.22
CA ILE A 161 -6.46 -3.40 10.09
C ILE A 161 -7.54 -2.40 10.54
N GLY A 162 -8.54 -2.84 11.29
CA GLY A 162 -9.55 -1.97 11.88
C GLY A 162 -8.96 -0.87 12.75
N PHE A 163 -7.99 -1.20 13.61
CA PHE A 163 -7.28 -0.21 14.43
C PHE A 163 -6.46 0.79 13.61
N TRP A 164 -5.86 0.38 12.50
CA TRP A 164 -5.20 1.30 11.58
C TRP A 164 -6.19 2.29 10.97
N LEU A 165 -7.35 1.80 10.52
CA LEU A 165 -8.39 2.60 9.86
C LEU A 165 -9.07 3.59 10.82
N GLN A 166 -9.25 3.24 12.09
CA GLN A 166 -9.85 4.12 13.12
C GLN A 166 -9.01 5.36 13.43
N ARG A 167 -7.73 5.35 13.10
CA ARG A 167 -6.78 6.46 13.37
C ARG A 167 -6.60 7.41 12.20
N LEU A 168 -7.28 7.15 11.10
CA LEU A 168 -7.16 7.94 9.89
C LEU A 168 -7.94 9.25 10.00
N GLN A 169 -7.41 10.26 9.35
CA GLN A 169 -8.15 11.48 9.09
C GLN A 169 -9.18 11.25 7.97
N PRO A 170 -10.29 12.02 7.93
CA PRO A 170 -11.33 11.81 6.91
C PRO A 170 -10.82 11.83 5.48
N GLN A 171 -9.79 12.64 5.19
CA GLN A 171 -9.17 12.82 3.88
C GLN A 171 -8.09 11.80 3.57
N THR A 172 -7.70 10.93 4.51
CA THR A 172 -6.64 9.94 4.28
C THR A 172 -7.06 8.97 3.19
N ARG A 173 -6.20 8.83 2.18
CA ARG A 173 -6.35 7.88 1.08
C ARG A 173 -5.84 6.51 1.51
N VAL A 174 -6.64 5.48 1.27
CA VAL A 174 -6.27 4.10 1.64
C VAL A 174 -6.18 3.23 0.40
N LEU A 175 -5.10 2.47 0.32
CA LEU A 175 -4.88 1.43 -0.68
C LEU A 175 -4.57 0.13 0.03
N MET A 176 -5.20 -0.95 -0.38
CA MET A 176 -4.89 -2.31 0.06
C MET A 176 -4.64 -3.19 -1.15
N VAL A 177 -3.50 -3.85 -1.16
CA VAL A 177 -3.09 -4.77 -2.22
C VAL A 177 -2.79 -6.13 -1.60
N GLY A 178 -3.27 -7.19 -2.23
CA GLY A 178 -3.01 -8.51 -1.67
C GLY A 178 -3.43 -9.69 -2.54
N PHE A 179 -3.29 -10.85 -1.92
CA PHE A 179 -3.70 -12.15 -2.45
C PHE A 179 -4.47 -12.93 -1.40
N ARG A 180 -5.52 -13.63 -1.81
CA ARG A 180 -6.35 -14.46 -0.92
C ARG A 180 -5.62 -15.76 -0.56
N HIS A 181 -5.36 -15.97 0.73
CA HIS A 181 -4.74 -17.20 1.25
C HIS A 181 -5.75 -18.21 1.78
N HIS A 182 -6.93 -17.75 2.20
CA HIS A 182 -7.95 -18.59 2.78
C HIS A 182 -9.35 -17.96 2.62
N VAL A 183 -10.39 -18.80 2.56
CA VAL A 183 -11.79 -18.32 2.44
C VAL A 183 -12.26 -17.46 3.62
N GLN A 184 -11.65 -17.64 4.78
CA GLN A 184 -11.91 -16.90 6.02
C GLN A 184 -10.73 -16.00 6.42
N ASP A 185 -9.98 -15.48 5.48
CA ASP A 185 -8.91 -14.52 5.76
C ASP A 185 -9.47 -13.12 6.07
N ALA A 186 -8.61 -12.21 6.52
CA ALA A 186 -9.03 -10.85 6.86
C ALA A 186 -9.64 -10.09 5.65
N TYR A 187 -9.25 -10.42 4.42
CA TYR A 187 -9.89 -9.81 3.24
C TYR A 187 -11.36 -10.22 3.11
N ALA A 188 -11.72 -11.49 3.42
CA ALA A 188 -13.12 -11.90 3.42
C ALA A 188 -13.95 -11.07 4.39
N LEU A 189 -13.46 -10.87 5.61
CA LEU A 189 -14.13 -10.06 6.62
C LEU A 189 -14.22 -8.59 6.19
N LEU A 190 -13.16 -8.02 5.64
CA LEU A 190 -13.19 -6.65 5.13
C LEU A 190 -14.18 -6.46 3.97
N MET A 191 -14.32 -7.46 3.09
CA MET A 191 -15.27 -7.40 1.98
C MET A 191 -16.72 -7.50 2.44
N THR A 192 -17.00 -8.22 3.54
CA THR A 192 -18.36 -8.43 4.06
C THR A 192 -18.76 -7.45 5.16
N GLU A 193 -17.81 -7.10 6.03
CA GLU A 193 -18.06 -6.35 7.28
C GLU A 193 -17.27 -5.02 7.35
N GLY A 194 -16.26 -4.83 6.48
CA GLY A 194 -15.32 -3.70 6.55
C GLY A 194 -15.88 -2.31 6.25
N GLY A 195 -17.18 -2.20 5.99
CA GLY A 195 -17.90 -0.94 5.78
C GLY A 195 -17.99 -0.51 4.31
N GLU A 196 -18.85 0.49 4.06
CA GLU A 196 -19.22 0.92 2.71
C GLU A 196 -18.15 1.75 2.00
N ARG A 197 -17.08 2.13 2.70
CA ARG A 197 -15.97 2.88 2.09
C ARG A 197 -15.07 2.02 1.20
N TRP A 198 -15.08 0.70 1.32
CA TRP A 198 -14.28 -0.19 0.50
C TRP A 198 -14.87 -0.40 -0.89
N ARG A 199 -14.00 -0.32 -1.90
CA ARG A 199 -14.24 -0.78 -3.27
C ARG A 199 -13.13 -1.75 -3.63
N TRP A 200 -13.51 -2.88 -4.19
CA TRP A 200 -12.58 -3.98 -4.45
C TRP A 200 -12.50 -4.26 -5.95
N LEU A 201 -11.30 -4.26 -6.46
CA LEU A 201 -10.97 -4.81 -7.78
C LEU A 201 -10.37 -6.21 -7.57
N VAL A 202 -11.13 -7.23 -7.94
CA VAL A 202 -10.70 -8.62 -7.82
C VAL A 202 -10.28 -9.11 -9.20
N VAL A 203 -9.02 -9.48 -9.32
CA VAL A 203 -8.44 -10.03 -10.54
C VAL A 203 -8.19 -11.51 -10.34
N ARG A 204 -8.72 -12.35 -11.23
CA ARG A 204 -8.59 -13.81 -11.20
C ARG A 204 -7.92 -14.29 -12.48
N VAL A 205 -7.25 -15.41 -12.40
CA VAL A 205 -6.86 -16.18 -13.58
C VAL A 205 -8.11 -16.95 -14.03
N SER A 206 -8.42 -16.95 -15.33
CA SER A 206 -9.52 -17.74 -15.87
C SER A 206 -9.27 -19.24 -15.69
N ASP A 207 -10.33 -20.05 -15.72
CA ASP A 207 -10.23 -21.49 -15.47
C ASP A 207 -9.31 -22.21 -16.48
N ASP A 208 -9.17 -21.68 -17.69
CA ASP A 208 -8.23 -22.15 -18.71
C ASP A 208 -6.81 -21.59 -18.57
N CYS A 209 -6.54 -20.80 -17.51
CA CYS A 209 -5.28 -20.10 -17.26
C CYS A 209 -4.82 -19.14 -18.40
N ALA A 210 -5.67 -18.85 -19.37
CA ALA A 210 -5.32 -18.06 -20.55
C ALA A 210 -5.60 -16.58 -20.41
N ARG A 211 -6.43 -16.17 -19.44
CA ARG A 211 -6.89 -14.78 -19.29
C ARG A 211 -6.92 -14.34 -17.83
N LEU A 212 -6.72 -13.03 -17.62
CA LEU A 212 -7.02 -12.38 -16.35
C LEU A 212 -8.40 -11.75 -16.43
N GLU A 213 -9.26 -12.11 -15.49
CA GLU A 213 -10.60 -11.53 -15.34
C GLU A 213 -10.61 -10.55 -14.18
N ALA A 214 -11.04 -9.32 -14.43
CA ALA A 214 -11.14 -8.28 -13.41
C ALA A 214 -12.62 -7.97 -13.12
N ARG A 215 -12.97 -7.89 -11.82
CA ARG A 215 -14.31 -7.50 -11.37
C ARG A 215 -14.19 -6.44 -10.28
N ILE A 216 -15.04 -5.43 -10.38
CA ILE A 216 -15.21 -4.44 -9.31
C ILE A 216 -16.34 -4.94 -8.41
N GLU A 217 -16.03 -5.10 -7.13
CA GLU A 217 -16.98 -5.58 -6.13
C GLU A 217 -17.17 -4.53 -5.03
N SER A 218 -18.42 -4.33 -4.65
CA SER A 218 -18.80 -3.51 -3.51
C SER A 218 -19.42 -4.40 -2.43
N GLN A 219 -19.53 -3.89 -1.22
CA GLN A 219 -20.16 -4.63 -0.11
C GLN A 219 -21.61 -5.06 -0.42
N ALA A 220 -22.35 -4.23 -1.15
CA ALA A 220 -23.71 -4.58 -1.59
C ALA A 220 -23.72 -5.81 -2.51
N THR A 221 -22.80 -5.86 -3.47
CA THR A 221 -22.65 -6.99 -4.41
C THR A 221 -22.26 -8.29 -3.68
N MET A 222 -21.44 -8.18 -2.64
CA MET A 222 -20.99 -9.34 -1.85
C MET A 222 -22.11 -9.92 -0.97
N ARG A 223 -22.90 -9.07 -0.32
CA ARG A 223 -24.05 -9.52 0.52
C ARG A 223 -25.11 -10.26 -0.29
N ASP A 224 -25.33 -9.88 -1.53
CA ASP A 224 -26.28 -10.56 -2.41
C ASP A 224 -25.79 -11.98 -2.80
N ARG A 225 -24.49 -12.14 -3.02
CA ARG A 225 -23.89 -13.47 -3.31
C ARG A 225 -23.87 -14.41 -2.13
N SER A 226 -23.78 -13.95 -0.90
CA SER A 226 -23.80 -14.78 0.30
C SER A 226 -25.20 -15.32 0.65
N ARG A 227 -26.25 -14.78 0.01
CA ARG A 227 -27.66 -15.18 0.20
C ARG A 227 -28.15 -16.16 -0.88
N ARG A 228 -27.36 -16.46 -1.87
CA ARG A 228 -27.59 -17.48 -2.91
C ARG A 228 -26.72 -18.71 -2.66
#